data_b8abb9dd101bdee65cb28869c575e35d
#
_entry.id   b8abb9dd101bdee65cb28869c575e35d
#
_cell.length_a   1.000
_cell.length_b   1.000
_cell.length_c   1.000
_cell.angle_alpha   90.00
_cell.angle_beta   90.00
_cell.angle_gamma   90.00
#
_symmetry.space_group_name_H-M   'P 1'
#
loop_
_entity.id
_entity.type
_entity.pdbx_description
1 polymer ?
#
loop_
_entity_poly.entity_id
_entity_poly.type
_entity_poly.pdbx_seq_one_letter_code
_entity_poly.pdbx_strand_id
1 'polypeptide(L)'
;MLQIKNVHKTFNPGTINEKKALNGIDLELNEGDFVTVIGGNGAGKSTMLNMIAGVYPVDCGSIVIDGIDVTKLPEHKRAKYIGRVFQDPMNGTAANMQIIENLALASRRGAHRGLGPGVKHKEKEHYQELLKSLDLGLEDRLT
;
A
#
# COMPACT_ATOMS: atom_id res chain seq x y z
N MET A 1 -6.23 -1.01 -12.73
CA MET A 1 -6.83 -2.38 -12.85
C MET A 1 -6.01 -3.36 -12.03
N LEU A 2 -6.64 -4.23 -11.21
CA LEU A 2 -5.97 -5.28 -10.42
C LEU A 2 -6.53 -6.64 -10.83
N GLN A 3 -5.65 -7.61 -11.09
CA GLN A 3 -6.03 -9.00 -11.33
C GLN A 3 -5.27 -9.93 -10.39
N ILE A 4 -6.00 -10.76 -9.66
CA ILE A 4 -5.50 -11.82 -8.80
C ILE A 4 -6.02 -13.12 -9.38
N LYS A 5 -5.13 -14.07 -9.68
CA LYS A 5 -5.50 -15.35 -10.30
C LYS A 5 -4.94 -16.51 -9.51
N ASN A 6 -5.84 -17.34 -9.01
CA ASN A 6 -5.56 -18.62 -8.32
C ASN A 6 -4.49 -18.46 -7.22
N VAL A 7 -4.62 -17.41 -6.38
CA VAL A 7 -3.61 -17.08 -5.37
C VAL A 7 -3.79 -17.95 -4.14
N HIS A 8 -2.71 -18.58 -3.72
CA HIS A 8 -2.61 -19.42 -2.52
C HIS A 8 -1.60 -18.84 -1.53
N LYS A 9 -1.90 -19.03 -0.24
CA LYS A 9 -0.98 -18.72 0.86
C LYS A 9 -1.15 -19.69 2.02
N THR A 10 -0.07 -20.36 2.36
CA THR A 10 0.03 -21.22 3.53
C THR A 10 1.13 -20.68 4.45
N PHE A 11 0.80 -20.50 5.71
CA PHE A 11 1.77 -20.17 6.75
C PHE A 11 2.25 -21.44 7.44
N ASN A 12 3.55 -21.51 7.77
CA ASN A 12 4.18 -22.63 8.48
C ASN A 12 3.90 -24.01 7.86
N PRO A 13 4.08 -24.17 6.53
CA PRO A 13 3.76 -25.42 5.86
C PRO A 13 4.54 -26.61 6.47
N GLY A 14 3.86 -27.75 6.61
CA GLY A 14 4.43 -28.98 7.16
C GLY A 14 4.65 -28.98 8.68
N THR A 15 4.14 -28.00 9.40
CA THR A 15 4.22 -27.93 10.86
C THR A 15 2.86 -28.09 11.52
N ILE A 16 2.83 -28.32 12.84
CA ILE A 16 1.58 -28.40 13.62
C ILE A 16 0.78 -27.08 13.58
N ASN A 17 1.43 -25.96 13.24
CA ASN A 17 0.84 -24.64 13.12
C ASN A 17 0.57 -24.26 11.66
N GLU A 18 0.48 -25.23 10.76
CA GLU A 18 0.16 -24.97 9.36
C GLU A 18 -1.21 -24.29 9.24
N LYS A 19 -1.28 -23.19 8.52
CA LYS A 19 -2.51 -22.47 8.24
C LYS A 19 -2.60 -22.09 6.78
N LYS A 20 -3.55 -22.69 6.06
CA LYS A 20 -3.95 -22.29 4.71
C LYS A 20 -4.81 -21.02 4.82
N ALA A 21 -4.17 -19.87 4.61
CA ALA A 21 -4.83 -18.57 4.76
C ALA A 21 -5.60 -18.16 3.50
N LEU A 22 -5.09 -18.50 2.32
CA LEU A 22 -5.76 -18.32 1.03
C LEU A 22 -5.67 -19.63 0.24
N ASN A 23 -6.77 -19.99 -0.43
CA ASN A 23 -6.87 -21.24 -1.16
C ASN A 23 -7.52 -21.02 -2.52
N GLY A 24 -6.74 -20.54 -3.49
CA GLY A 24 -7.22 -20.29 -4.85
C GLY A 24 -8.12 -19.07 -4.96
N ILE A 25 -7.64 -17.90 -4.54
CA ILE A 25 -8.41 -16.66 -4.63
C ILE A 25 -8.26 -16.06 -6.04
N ASP A 26 -9.40 -15.76 -6.64
CA ASP A 26 -9.53 -15.00 -7.86
C ASP A 26 -10.26 -13.70 -7.59
N LEU A 27 -9.73 -12.58 -8.08
CA LEU A 27 -10.32 -11.25 -7.97
C LEU A 27 -9.89 -10.38 -9.14
N GLU A 28 -10.83 -9.70 -9.76
CA GLU A 28 -10.58 -8.72 -10.80
C GLU A 28 -11.24 -7.41 -10.43
N LEU A 29 -10.47 -6.30 -10.45
CA LEU A 29 -10.92 -4.94 -10.24
C LEU A 29 -10.57 -4.09 -11.44
N ASN A 30 -11.55 -3.40 -11.98
CA ASN A 30 -11.38 -2.43 -13.05
C ASN A 30 -11.11 -1.03 -12.49
N GLU A 31 -10.78 -0.12 -13.36
CA GLU A 31 -10.65 1.28 -12.99
C GLU A 31 -12.00 1.84 -12.52
N GLY A 32 -11.98 2.55 -11.39
CA GLY A 32 -13.18 3.09 -10.76
C GLY A 32 -13.93 2.14 -9.84
N ASP A 33 -13.58 0.86 -9.78
CA ASP A 33 -14.22 -0.09 -8.87
C ASP A 33 -13.92 0.24 -7.41
N PHE A 34 -14.97 0.16 -6.59
CA PHE A 34 -14.90 0.18 -5.13
C PHE A 34 -15.35 -1.14 -4.57
N VAL A 35 -14.46 -1.87 -3.89
CA VAL A 35 -14.72 -3.21 -3.38
C VAL A 35 -14.47 -3.31 -1.89
N THR A 36 -15.42 -3.88 -1.17
CA THR A 36 -15.32 -4.18 0.25
C THR A 36 -15.08 -5.67 0.49
N VAL A 37 -14.06 -6.01 1.27
CA VAL A 37 -13.75 -7.38 1.66
C VAL A 37 -14.33 -7.65 3.06
N ILE A 38 -15.32 -8.53 3.13
CA ILE A 38 -16.02 -8.88 4.37
C ILE A 38 -15.67 -10.33 4.78
N GLY A 39 -15.65 -10.59 6.07
CA GLY A 39 -15.39 -11.92 6.62
C GLY A 39 -15.00 -11.87 8.09
N GLY A 40 -15.09 -12.98 8.79
CA GLY A 40 -14.71 -13.14 10.19
C GLY A 40 -13.20 -12.97 10.44
N ASN A 41 -12.82 -12.98 11.73
CA ASN A 41 -11.40 -12.97 12.10
C ASN A 41 -10.72 -14.26 11.62
N GLY A 42 -9.55 -14.10 11.00
CA GLY A 42 -8.82 -15.23 10.43
C GLY A 42 -9.25 -15.67 9.03
N ALA A 43 -10.26 -15.04 8.40
CA ALA A 43 -10.75 -15.35 7.05
C ALA A 43 -9.78 -14.98 5.91
N GLY A 44 -8.56 -14.54 6.19
CA GLY A 44 -7.57 -14.23 5.16
C GLY A 44 -7.60 -12.81 4.59
N LYS A 45 -8.50 -11.93 5.03
CA LYS A 45 -8.62 -10.54 4.53
C LYS A 45 -7.30 -9.78 4.53
N SER A 46 -6.69 -9.68 5.72
CA SER A 46 -5.39 -8.99 5.88
C SER A 46 -4.26 -9.70 5.15
N THR A 47 -4.32 -11.04 5.05
CA THR A 47 -3.34 -11.82 4.28
C THR A 47 -3.43 -11.46 2.80
N MET A 48 -4.62 -11.39 2.23
CA MET A 48 -4.83 -11.00 0.82
C MET A 48 -4.31 -9.59 0.56
N LEU A 49 -4.68 -8.61 1.39
CA LEU A 49 -4.19 -7.23 1.26
C LEU A 49 -2.67 -7.13 1.38
N ASN A 50 -2.06 -7.86 2.32
CA ASN A 50 -0.61 -7.92 2.48
C ASN A 50 0.10 -8.61 1.31
N MET A 51 -0.53 -9.58 0.66
CA MET A 51 0.01 -10.21 -0.55
C MET A 51 -0.07 -9.27 -1.75
N ILE A 52 -1.17 -8.52 -1.92
CA ILE A 52 -1.27 -7.47 -2.94
C ILE A 52 -0.18 -6.43 -2.73
N ALA A 53 0.02 -5.99 -1.50
CA ALA A 53 1.06 -5.02 -1.15
C ALA A 53 2.50 -5.56 -1.29
N GLY A 54 2.70 -6.88 -1.31
CA GLY A 54 4.01 -7.52 -1.43
C GLY A 54 4.73 -7.75 -0.10
N VAL A 55 4.02 -7.61 1.02
CA VAL A 55 4.53 -7.96 2.37
C VAL A 55 4.72 -9.46 2.50
N TYR A 56 3.76 -10.24 1.98
CA TYR A 56 3.87 -11.70 1.95
C TYR A 56 4.07 -12.20 0.50
N PRO A 57 5.00 -13.12 0.28
CA PRO A 57 5.15 -13.75 -1.03
C PRO A 57 3.96 -14.67 -1.33
N VAL A 58 3.62 -14.77 -2.61
CA VAL A 58 2.62 -15.69 -3.16
C VAL A 58 3.22 -17.09 -3.23
N ASP A 59 2.51 -18.09 -2.74
CA ASP A 59 2.96 -19.48 -2.84
C ASP A 59 2.63 -20.07 -4.22
N CYS A 60 1.45 -19.71 -4.76
CA CYS A 60 0.99 -20.10 -6.09
C CYS A 60 0.01 -19.04 -6.62
N GLY A 61 -0.11 -18.94 -7.95
CA GLY A 61 -0.95 -17.94 -8.62
C GLY A 61 -0.20 -16.67 -9.02
N SER A 62 -0.95 -15.65 -9.42
CA SER A 62 -0.36 -14.39 -9.93
C SER A 62 -1.14 -13.17 -9.47
N ILE A 63 -0.43 -12.04 -9.37
CA ILE A 63 -0.98 -10.70 -9.09
C ILE A 63 -0.46 -9.75 -10.16
N VAL A 64 -1.37 -9.12 -10.88
CA VAL A 64 -1.09 -8.16 -11.95
C VAL A 64 -1.74 -6.83 -11.61
N ILE A 65 -0.99 -5.73 -11.68
CA ILE A 65 -1.48 -4.36 -11.46
C ILE A 65 -1.17 -3.54 -12.70
N ASP A 66 -2.20 -2.96 -13.31
CA ASP A 66 -2.12 -2.16 -14.54
C ASP A 66 -1.33 -2.86 -15.66
N GLY A 67 -1.59 -4.16 -15.85
CA GLY A 67 -0.92 -4.99 -16.84
C GLY A 67 0.50 -5.44 -16.47
N ILE A 68 1.00 -5.04 -15.30
CA ILE A 68 2.35 -5.38 -14.83
C ILE A 68 2.26 -6.52 -13.82
N ASP A 69 2.94 -7.63 -14.10
CA ASP A 69 3.07 -8.74 -13.15
C ASP A 69 3.95 -8.33 -11.97
N VAL A 70 3.31 -8.20 -10.80
CA VAL A 70 3.96 -7.84 -9.54
C VAL A 70 4.15 -9.04 -8.61
N THR A 71 3.79 -10.24 -9.02
CA THR A 71 3.74 -11.45 -8.19
C THR A 71 5.03 -11.68 -7.37
N LYS A 72 6.18 -11.47 -7.99
CA LYS A 72 7.49 -11.66 -7.36
C LYS A 72 8.16 -10.35 -6.91
N LEU A 73 7.50 -9.20 -7.10
CA LEU A 73 8.08 -7.93 -6.70
C LEU A 73 7.93 -7.73 -5.18
N PRO A 74 8.98 -7.32 -4.47
CA PRO A 74 8.92 -6.98 -3.06
C PRO A 74 8.11 -5.69 -2.84
N GLU A 75 7.65 -5.46 -1.61
CA GLU A 75 6.80 -4.33 -1.20
C GLU A 75 7.30 -2.96 -1.71
N HIS A 76 8.59 -2.67 -1.52
CA HIS A 76 9.16 -1.38 -1.94
C HIS A 76 9.11 -1.13 -3.45
N LYS A 77 9.11 -2.19 -4.28
CA LYS A 77 8.95 -2.07 -5.73
C LYS A 77 7.49 -1.95 -6.16
N ARG A 78 6.55 -2.51 -5.36
CA ARG A 78 5.11 -2.35 -5.60
C ARG A 78 4.58 -1.01 -5.12
N ALA A 79 5.27 -0.35 -4.18
CA ALA A 79 4.85 0.92 -3.59
C ALA A 79 4.56 2.03 -4.61
N LYS A 80 5.14 1.99 -5.80
CA LYS A 80 4.86 2.95 -6.87
C LYS A 80 3.49 2.76 -7.54
N TYR A 81 2.91 1.56 -7.42
CA TYR A 81 1.61 1.22 -8.03
C TYR A 81 0.46 1.23 -7.02
N ILE A 82 0.75 1.16 -5.71
CA ILE A 82 -0.24 0.95 -4.66
C ILE A 82 -0.19 2.07 -3.64
N GLY A 83 -1.33 2.71 -3.37
CA GLY A 83 -1.56 3.50 -2.17
C GLY A 83 -2.05 2.60 -1.05
N ARG A 84 -1.47 2.68 0.15
CA ARG A 84 -1.90 1.91 1.31
C ARG A 84 -2.20 2.84 2.48
N VAL A 85 -3.39 2.65 3.05
CA VAL A 85 -3.78 3.27 4.32
C VAL A 85 -3.83 2.18 5.37
N PHE A 86 -3.18 2.40 6.50
CA PHE A 86 -3.16 1.47 7.62
C PHE A 86 -4.32 1.76 8.57
N GLN A 87 -4.76 0.75 9.30
CA GLN A 87 -5.78 0.89 10.34
C GLN A 87 -5.29 1.80 11.48
N ASP A 88 -4.02 1.66 11.86
CA ASP A 88 -3.34 2.57 12.76
C ASP A 88 -2.56 3.61 11.93
N PRO A 89 -2.91 4.91 12.02
CA PRO A 89 -2.23 5.97 11.28
C PRO A 89 -0.73 6.05 11.55
N MET A 90 -0.29 5.67 12.76
CA MET A 90 1.12 5.69 13.15
C MET A 90 1.98 4.72 12.32
N ASN A 91 1.38 3.66 11.78
CA ASN A 91 2.08 2.72 10.91
C ASN A 91 2.31 3.26 9.48
N GLY A 92 1.62 4.32 9.11
CA GLY A 92 1.70 4.95 7.77
C GLY A 92 2.44 6.27 7.74
N THR A 93 2.83 6.81 8.90
CA THR A 93 3.47 8.11 9.05
C THR A 93 4.75 8.03 9.88
N ALA A 94 5.71 8.89 9.59
CA ALA A 94 6.90 9.07 10.43
C ALA A 94 6.56 10.08 11.53
N ALA A 95 6.20 9.58 12.72
CA ALA A 95 5.64 10.37 13.82
C ALA A 95 6.55 11.51 14.30
N ASN A 96 7.88 11.37 14.15
CA ASN A 96 8.87 12.37 14.54
C ASN A 96 9.22 13.35 13.42
N MET A 97 8.59 13.26 12.26
CA MET A 97 8.78 14.14 11.11
C MET A 97 7.62 15.13 11.00
N GLN A 98 7.90 16.28 10.46
CA GLN A 98 6.90 17.31 10.18
C GLN A 98 5.88 16.83 9.15
N ILE A 99 4.69 17.43 9.11
CA ILE A 99 3.64 17.10 8.12
C ILE A 99 4.18 17.25 6.69
N ILE A 100 4.90 18.34 6.42
CA ILE A 100 5.48 18.59 5.09
C ILE A 100 6.50 17.53 4.68
N GLU A 101 7.27 17.00 5.61
CA GLU A 101 8.25 15.95 5.35
C GLU A 101 7.56 14.61 5.05
N ASN A 102 6.50 14.28 5.79
CA ASN A 102 5.66 13.10 5.52
C ASN A 102 5.02 13.19 4.14
N LEU A 103 4.48 14.35 3.75
CA LEU A 103 3.90 14.58 2.43
C LEU A 103 4.96 14.45 1.32
N ALA A 104 6.17 14.99 1.55
CA ALA A 104 7.27 14.87 0.61
C ALA A 104 7.75 13.41 0.45
N LEU A 105 7.74 12.61 1.51
CA LEU A 105 8.02 11.18 1.45
C LEU A 105 6.95 10.43 0.64
N ALA A 106 5.68 10.73 0.89
CA ALA A 106 4.57 10.10 0.19
C ALA A 106 4.55 10.44 -1.31
N SER A 107 4.79 11.71 -1.67
CA SER A 107 4.78 12.16 -3.07
C SER A 107 5.93 11.59 -3.90
N ARG A 108 7.06 11.27 -3.26
CA ARG A 108 8.27 10.73 -3.92
C ARG A 108 8.34 9.21 -3.91
N ARG A 109 7.26 8.55 -3.55
CA ARG A 109 7.20 7.09 -3.51
C ARG A 109 7.48 6.49 -4.88
N GLY A 110 8.51 5.62 -4.96
CA GLY A 110 8.93 4.99 -6.21
C GLY A 110 9.77 5.88 -7.14
N ALA A 111 10.06 7.13 -6.77
CA ALA A 111 10.91 8.02 -7.52
C ALA A 111 12.39 7.94 -7.05
N HIS A 112 13.32 8.21 -7.97
CA HIS A 112 14.75 8.34 -7.65
C HIS A 112 14.97 9.61 -6.84
N ARG A 113 15.75 9.51 -5.75
CA ARG A 113 16.16 10.66 -4.94
C ARG A 113 17.55 11.13 -5.35
N GLY A 114 17.69 12.43 -5.63
CA GLY A 114 18.97 13.10 -5.72
C GLY A 114 19.42 13.66 -4.36
N LEU A 115 20.61 14.25 -4.31
CA LEU A 115 21.19 14.91 -3.14
C LEU A 115 20.67 16.35 -2.91
N GLY A 116 19.52 16.69 -3.48
CA GLY A 116 18.91 18.02 -3.33
C GLY A 116 18.15 18.20 -2.01
N PRO A 117 17.62 19.43 -1.74
CA PRO A 117 16.81 19.73 -0.57
C PRO A 117 15.63 18.76 -0.41
N GLY A 118 15.32 18.38 0.83
CA GLY A 118 14.25 17.46 1.15
C GLY A 118 12.87 17.93 0.68
N VAL A 119 12.60 19.23 0.76
CA VAL A 119 11.38 19.89 0.28
C VAL A 119 11.77 21.17 -0.47
N LYS A 120 11.21 21.40 -1.65
CA LYS A 120 11.39 22.62 -2.44
C LYS A 120 10.24 23.60 -2.16
N HIS A 121 10.49 24.91 -2.36
CA HIS A 121 9.49 25.96 -2.09
C HIS A 121 8.17 25.72 -2.84
N LYS A 122 8.22 25.36 -4.12
CA LYS A 122 7.04 25.02 -4.94
C LYS A 122 6.26 23.82 -4.43
N GLU A 123 6.96 22.85 -3.82
CA GLU A 123 6.30 21.67 -3.23
C GLU A 123 5.56 22.06 -1.95
N LYS A 124 6.09 23.01 -1.19
CA LYS A 124 5.42 23.54 0.02
C LYS A 124 4.08 24.16 -0.32
N GLU A 125 4.02 25.03 -1.34
CA GLU A 125 2.78 25.66 -1.81
C GLU A 125 1.76 24.60 -2.22
N HIS A 126 2.18 23.60 -3.02
CA HIS A 126 1.31 22.51 -3.44
C HIS A 126 0.77 21.69 -2.26
N TYR A 127 1.60 21.38 -1.25
CA TYR A 127 1.13 20.67 -0.06
C TYR A 127 0.18 21.50 0.80
N GLN A 128 0.37 22.82 0.87
CA GLN A 128 -0.59 23.71 1.52
C GLN A 128 -1.96 23.67 0.84
N GLU A 129 -1.99 23.72 -0.49
CA GLU A 129 -3.22 23.62 -1.26
C GLU A 129 -3.95 22.28 -1.04
N LEU A 130 -3.19 21.17 -1.03
CA LEU A 130 -3.74 19.84 -0.74
C LEU A 130 -4.35 19.78 0.66
N LEU A 131 -3.66 20.28 1.68
CA LEU A 131 -4.18 20.30 3.06
C LEU A 131 -5.40 21.19 3.19
N LYS A 132 -5.40 22.34 2.52
CA LYS A 132 -6.53 23.28 2.49
C LYS A 132 -7.78 22.64 1.87
N SER A 133 -7.61 21.76 0.87
CA SER A 133 -8.73 21.03 0.27
C SER A 133 -9.41 20.05 1.23
N LEU A 134 -8.74 19.64 2.32
CA LEU A 134 -9.31 18.78 3.34
C LEU A 134 -10.15 19.52 4.39
N ASP A 135 -10.06 20.86 4.44
CA ASP A 135 -10.78 21.75 5.38
C ASP A 135 -10.61 21.33 6.85
N LEU A 136 -9.38 20.93 7.24
CA LEU A 136 -9.05 20.46 8.57
C LEU A 136 -8.20 21.47 9.38
N GLY A 137 -7.89 22.65 8.82
CA GLY A 137 -7.02 23.65 9.44
C GLY A 137 -5.57 23.19 9.64
N LEU A 138 -5.11 22.27 8.77
CA LEU A 138 -3.74 21.72 8.83
C LEU A 138 -2.75 22.48 7.95
N GLU A 139 -3.23 23.36 7.08
CA GLU A 139 -2.42 24.14 6.15
C GLU A 139 -1.43 25.08 6.85
N ASP A 140 -1.77 25.54 8.07
CA ASP A 140 -0.92 26.41 8.89
C ASP A 140 0.03 25.62 9.82
N ARG A 141 -0.07 24.28 9.85
CA ARG A 141 0.69 23.36 10.72
C ARG A 141 1.67 22.47 9.96
N LEU A 142 2.16 22.93 8.82
CA LEU A 142 3.08 22.15 7.97
C LEU A 142 4.44 21.88 8.62
N THR A 143 4.86 22.72 9.55
CA THR A 143 6.15 22.66 10.25
C THR A 143 5.95 22.40 11.74
#